data_16ec708a65a35d4120417f958148ba45
#
_entry.id   16ec708a65a35d4120417f958148ba45
#
_cell.length_a   1.000
_cell.length_b   1.000
_cell.length_c   1.000
_cell.angle_alpha   90.00
_cell.angle_beta   90.00
_cell.angle_gamma   90.00
#
_symmetry.space_group_name_H-M   'P 1'
#
loop_
_entity.id
_entity.type
_entity.pdbx_description
1 polymer ?
#
loop_
_entity_poly.entity_id
_entity_poly.type
_entity_poly.pdbx_seq_one_letter_code
_entity_poly.pdbx_strand_id
1 'polypeptide(L)'
;VAYRPGESMRLNEVNKFIQPESILDIGAHSGQFYGWAKNVWPNVPIFMIEANQVHAEKLKSITQNNHDNYLIAALGDKVRDVTFYTRKDKPWTEGNSYYKEHNFWDIPQLVLENKVTLKKLDDLFEDGAKFDIIKIDTQGSEKDIIQGGINLIHNATVLILEVSYIEYNEGAPTATEVTNFLTEIGFEEKISIGEHYDGDKIIQKDIVFLNQGK
;
A
#
# COMPACT_ATOMS: atom_id res chain seq x y z
N VAL A 1 -10.61 -15.24 -2.18
CA VAL A 1 -10.68 -14.67 -0.83
C VAL A 1 -12.04 -14.03 -0.68
N ALA A 2 -12.85 -14.51 0.28
CA ALA A 2 -14.15 -13.91 0.54
C ALA A 2 -13.94 -12.66 1.41
N TYR A 3 -14.00 -11.47 0.78
CA TYR A 3 -14.20 -10.22 1.49
C TYR A 3 -15.45 -10.37 2.37
N ARG A 4 -15.31 -10.22 3.68
CA ARG A 4 -16.47 -10.13 4.58
C ARG A 4 -16.97 -8.69 4.51
N PRO A 5 -18.16 -8.42 3.93
CA PRO A 5 -18.72 -7.07 3.92
C PRO A 5 -18.97 -6.63 5.36
N GLY A 6 -18.30 -5.58 5.83
CA GLY A 6 -18.49 -5.01 7.17
C GLY A 6 -17.21 -4.76 7.97
N GLU A 7 -16.07 -5.28 7.57
CA GLU A 7 -14.81 -5.00 8.26
C GLU A 7 -14.08 -3.84 7.54
N SER A 8 -14.53 -2.62 7.83
CA SER A 8 -13.72 -1.44 7.54
C SER A 8 -12.48 -1.47 8.45
N MET A 9 -11.33 -1.15 7.87
CA MET A 9 -10.09 -0.94 8.62
C MET A 9 -10.36 -0.04 9.84
N ARG A 10 -9.91 -0.46 11.01
CA ARG A 10 -10.17 0.26 12.28
C ARG A 10 -9.28 1.50 12.43
N LEU A 11 -9.35 2.42 11.46
CA LEU A 11 -8.51 3.62 11.40
C LEU A 11 -8.70 4.56 12.60
N ASN A 12 -9.86 4.53 13.27
CA ASN A 12 -10.07 5.27 14.52
C ASN A 12 -9.07 4.91 15.62
N GLU A 13 -8.53 3.67 15.59
CA GLU A 13 -7.52 3.23 16.56
C GLU A 13 -6.19 3.97 16.37
N VAL A 14 -5.89 4.44 15.16
CA VAL A 14 -4.68 5.20 14.85
C VAL A 14 -4.67 6.58 15.55
N ASN A 15 -5.86 7.14 15.86
CA ASN A 15 -5.98 8.40 16.61
C ASN A 15 -5.37 8.33 18.03
N LYS A 16 -5.10 7.13 18.55
CA LYS A 16 -4.39 6.94 19.82
C LYS A 16 -2.92 7.32 19.73
N PHE A 17 -2.38 7.33 18.54
CA PHE A 17 -0.95 7.55 18.28
C PHE A 17 -0.68 8.91 17.63
N ILE A 18 -1.59 9.39 16.78
CA ILE A 18 -1.38 10.64 16.02
C ILE A 18 -2.71 11.28 15.62
N GLN A 19 -2.68 12.62 15.51
CA GLN A 19 -3.65 13.41 14.73
C GLN A 19 -2.90 13.88 13.46
N PRO A 20 -3.11 13.21 12.31
CA PRO A 20 -2.30 13.48 11.12
C PRO A 20 -2.67 14.82 10.47
N GLU A 21 -1.68 15.48 9.89
CA GLU A 21 -1.84 16.66 9.04
C GLU A 21 -1.69 16.31 7.55
N SER A 22 -1.12 15.13 7.24
CA SER A 22 -0.92 14.68 5.87
C SER A 22 -0.85 13.14 5.78
N ILE A 23 -1.39 12.56 4.70
CA ILE A 23 -1.42 11.12 4.47
C ILE A 23 -0.93 10.81 3.06
N LEU A 24 -0.09 9.77 2.94
CA LEU A 24 0.30 9.14 1.68
C LEU A 24 -0.30 7.73 1.61
N ASP A 25 -1.06 7.45 0.56
CA ASP A 25 -1.70 6.17 0.30
C ASP A 25 -1.03 5.53 -0.94
N ILE A 26 -0.22 4.50 -0.73
CA ILE A 26 0.49 3.77 -1.78
C ILE A 26 -0.21 2.43 -2.02
N GLY A 27 -0.58 2.17 -3.27
CA GLY A 27 -1.49 1.10 -3.66
C GLY A 27 -2.95 1.53 -3.45
N ALA A 28 -3.27 2.75 -3.89
CA ALA A 28 -4.56 3.38 -3.62
C ALA A 28 -5.73 2.68 -4.33
N HIS A 29 -5.46 1.86 -5.35
CA HIS A 29 -6.48 1.16 -6.13
C HIS A 29 -7.56 2.13 -6.62
N SER A 30 -8.83 1.91 -6.29
CA SER A 30 -9.95 2.81 -6.63
C SER A 30 -10.26 3.86 -5.55
N GLY A 31 -9.38 4.03 -4.53
CA GLY A 31 -9.56 4.98 -3.44
C GLY A 31 -10.36 4.43 -2.25
N GLN A 32 -10.26 3.14 -1.95
CA GLN A 32 -10.97 2.55 -0.80
C GLN A 32 -10.44 3.09 0.52
N PHE A 33 -9.11 3.02 0.73
CA PHE A 33 -8.50 3.58 1.93
C PHE A 33 -8.75 5.08 2.04
N TYR A 34 -8.66 5.82 0.93
CA TYR A 34 -9.02 7.24 0.87
C TYR A 34 -10.42 7.49 1.46
N GLY A 35 -11.43 6.71 1.04
CA GLY A 35 -12.79 6.84 1.57
C GLY A 35 -12.89 6.61 3.08
N TRP A 36 -12.20 5.58 3.60
CA TRP A 36 -12.16 5.31 5.05
C TRP A 36 -11.39 6.40 5.81
N ALA A 37 -10.26 6.85 5.28
CA ALA A 37 -9.45 7.90 5.90
C ALA A 37 -10.22 9.23 5.98
N LYS A 38 -10.96 9.61 4.92
CA LYS A 38 -11.81 10.81 4.93
C LYS A 38 -12.98 10.74 5.91
N ASN A 39 -13.47 9.56 6.25
CA ASN A 39 -14.47 9.41 7.31
C ASN A 39 -13.89 9.67 8.71
N VAL A 40 -12.60 9.39 8.92
CA VAL A 40 -11.90 9.62 10.20
C VAL A 40 -11.27 11.01 10.25
N TRP A 41 -10.64 11.45 9.15
CA TRP A 41 -9.89 12.69 9.01
C TRP A 41 -10.36 13.48 7.78
N PRO A 42 -11.55 14.09 7.82
CA PRO A 42 -12.19 14.68 6.63
C PRO A 42 -11.40 15.83 5.97
N ASN A 43 -10.62 16.56 6.76
CA ASN A 43 -9.88 17.74 6.31
C ASN A 43 -8.39 17.47 6.04
N VAL A 44 -7.89 16.27 6.31
CA VAL A 44 -6.49 15.93 6.12
C VAL A 44 -6.22 15.66 4.64
N PRO A 45 -5.25 16.35 4.00
CA PRO A 45 -4.89 16.09 2.62
C PRO A 45 -4.29 14.69 2.44
N ILE A 46 -4.69 14.01 1.37
CA ILE A 46 -4.24 12.68 1.02
C ILE A 46 -3.62 12.71 -0.38
N PHE A 47 -2.38 12.22 -0.48
CA PHE A 47 -1.74 11.96 -1.75
C PHE A 47 -1.81 10.45 -2.04
N MET A 48 -2.33 10.08 -3.20
CA MET A 48 -2.52 8.68 -3.60
C MET A 48 -1.53 8.28 -4.69
N ILE A 49 -0.93 7.10 -4.58
CA ILE A 49 -0.10 6.51 -5.63
C ILE A 49 -0.68 5.14 -6.01
N GLU A 50 -0.88 4.92 -7.30
CA GLU A 50 -1.42 3.67 -7.83
C GLU A 50 -0.64 3.27 -9.08
N ALA A 51 -0.27 1.98 -9.20
CA ALA A 51 0.49 1.48 -10.33
C ALA A 51 -0.38 1.20 -11.56
N ASN A 52 -1.62 0.74 -11.35
CA ASN A 52 -2.51 0.33 -12.42
C ASN A 52 -3.27 1.53 -13.01
N GLN A 53 -2.95 1.86 -14.26
CA GLN A 53 -3.56 2.97 -15.02
C GLN A 53 -5.10 2.89 -15.09
N VAL A 54 -5.71 1.72 -14.93
CA VAL A 54 -7.17 1.56 -15.00
C VAL A 54 -7.91 2.37 -13.93
N HIS A 55 -7.26 2.68 -12.82
CA HIS A 55 -7.84 3.43 -11.70
C HIS A 55 -7.73 4.96 -11.86
N ALA A 56 -6.96 5.45 -12.84
CA ALA A 56 -6.66 6.89 -12.99
C ALA A 56 -7.91 7.79 -13.04
N GLU A 57 -8.93 7.43 -13.85
CA GLU A 57 -10.15 8.22 -13.97
C GLU A 57 -10.94 8.26 -12.66
N LYS A 58 -10.94 7.15 -11.90
CA LYS A 58 -11.60 7.11 -10.59
C LYS A 58 -10.86 7.99 -9.58
N LEU A 59 -9.53 7.88 -9.49
CA LEU A 59 -8.71 8.69 -8.60
C LEU A 59 -8.83 10.17 -8.95
N LYS A 60 -8.79 10.51 -10.23
CA LYS A 60 -9.03 11.87 -10.70
C LYS A 60 -10.39 12.41 -10.23
N SER A 61 -11.45 11.60 -10.33
CA SER A 61 -12.80 12.04 -9.96
C SER A 61 -12.96 12.37 -8.48
N ILE A 62 -12.25 11.64 -7.60
CA ILE A 62 -12.34 11.84 -6.15
C ILE A 62 -11.43 12.97 -5.63
N THR A 63 -10.42 13.40 -6.42
CA THR A 63 -9.49 14.47 -6.06
C THR A 63 -9.86 15.85 -6.63
N GLN A 64 -10.82 15.92 -7.55
CA GLN A 64 -11.11 17.12 -8.37
C GLN A 64 -11.46 18.41 -7.60
N ASN A 65 -12.02 18.29 -6.38
CA ASN A 65 -12.60 19.42 -5.67
C ASN A 65 -12.02 19.64 -4.27
N ASN A 66 -10.86 19.08 -3.97
CA ASN A 66 -10.23 19.17 -2.66
C ASN A 66 -8.70 19.32 -2.77
N HIS A 67 -8.00 19.37 -1.65
CA HIS A 67 -6.54 19.46 -1.59
C HIS A 67 -5.83 18.10 -1.76
N ASP A 68 -6.57 17.07 -2.17
CA ASP A 68 -6.03 15.74 -2.39
C ASP A 68 -5.42 15.63 -3.80
N ASN A 69 -4.51 14.68 -3.99
CA ASN A 69 -3.84 14.49 -5.26
C ASN A 69 -3.57 13.00 -5.52
N TYR A 70 -3.21 12.66 -6.75
CA TYR A 70 -2.84 11.31 -7.10
C TYR A 70 -1.75 11.26 -8.17
N LEU A 71 -1.03 10.14 -8.23
CA LEU A 71 -0.04 9.83 -9.26
C LEU A 71 -0.20 8.38 -9.70
N ILE A 72 -0.15 8.13 -11.00
CA ILE A 72 -0.04 6.77 -11.54
C ILE A 72 1.45 6.45 -11.70
N ALA A 73 1.96 5.56 -10.85
CA ALA A 73 3.34 5.10 -10.86
C ALA A 73 3.48 3.75 -10.14
N ALA A 74 4.26 2.85 -10.72
CA ALA A 74 4.75 1.66 -10.05
C ALA A 74 6.03 2.00 -9.26
N LEU A 75 6.10 1.56 -7.99
CA LEU A 75 7.21 1.85 -7.09
C LEU A 75 8.01 0.60 -6.75
N GLY A 76 9.26 0.76 -6.36
CA GLY A 76 10.14 -0.30 -5.90
C GLY A 76 11.46 0.24 -5.33
N ASP A 77 12.41 -0.67 -5.09
CA ASP A 77 13.71 -0.41 -4.47
C ASP A 77 14.63 0.50 -5.31
N LYS A 78 14.49 0.41 -6.63
CA LYS A 78 15.31 1.15 -7.61
C LYS A 78 14.59 1.31 -8.94
N VAL A 79 15.06 2.23 -9.76
CA VAL A 79 14.56 2.41 -11.13
C VAL A 79 15.00 1.22 -11.99
N ARG A 80 14.03 0.45 -12.46
CA ARG A 80 14.22 -0.70 -13.36
C ARG A 80 12.93 -1.08 -14.05
N ASP A 81 13.05 -1.75 -15.18
CA ASP A 81 11.89 -2.34 -15.85
C ASP A 81 11.54 -3.69 -15.20
N VAL A 82 10.26 -3.92 -14.99
CA VAL A 82 9.70 -5.16 -14.47
C VAL A 82 8.49 -5.59 -15.29
N THR A 83 8.10 -6.86 -15.14
CA THR A 83 6.80 -7.34 -15.59
C THR A 83 5.77 -7.06 -14.50
N PHE A 84 4.71 -6.33 -14.84
CA PHE A 84 3.59 -6.06 -13.95
C PHE A 84 2.39 -6.92 -14.39
N TYR A 85 1.89 -7.73 -13.49
CA TYR A 85 0.84 -8.69 -13.74
C TYR A 85 -0.53 -8.10 -13.43
N THR A 86 -1.46 -8.22 -14.40
CA THR A 86 -2.85 -7.77 -14.24
C THR A 86 -3.79 -8.80 -14.86
N ARG A 87 -5.07 -8.73 -14.53
CA ARG A 87 -6.10 -9.61 -15.15
C ARG A 87 -6.74 -8.95 -16.35
N LYS A 88 -6.80 -9.67 -17.46
CA LYS A 88 -7.42 -9.23 -18.72
C LYS A 88 -8.94 -9.08 -18.59
N ASP A 89 -9.58 -10.02 -17.92
CA ASP A 89 -11.05 -10.08 -17.77
C ASP A 89 -11.56 -9.17 -16.64
N LYS A 90 -10.68 -8.82 -15.69
CA LYS A 90 -11.01 -7.98 -14.54
C LYS A 90 -9.81 -7.07 -14.21
N PRO A 91 -9.48 -6.11 -15.07
CA PRO A 91 -8.28 -5.28 -14.90
C PRO A 91 -8.32 -4.40 -13.64
N TRP A 92 -9.51 -4.24 -13.04
CA TRP A 92 -9.74 -3.47 -11.81
C TRP A 92 -9.64 -4.29 -10.52
N THR A 93 -9.22 -5.59 -10.58
CA THR A 93 -9.09 -6.39 -9.36
C THR A 93 -7.93 -5.93 -8.50
N GLU A 94 -8.03 -6.20 -7.22
CA GLU A 94 -6.93 -6.23 -6.26
C GLU A 94 -5.91 -7.30 -6.68
N GLY A 95 -4.71 -7.35 -6.14
CA GLY A 95 -3.72 -8.38 -6.50
C GLY A 95 -2.86 -8.08 -7.73
N ASN A 96 -3.01 -6.90 -8.35
CA ASN A 96 -2.11 -6.46 -9.42
C ASN A 96 -0.76 -6.04 -8.83
N SER A 97 0.33 -6.69 -9.26
CA SER A 97 1.68 -6.46 -8.73
C SER A 97 2.74 -6.87 -9.75
N TYR A 98 4.00 -6.52 -9.50
CA TYR A 98 5.12 -7.15 -10.18
C TYR A 98 5.61 -8.44 -9.50
N TYR A 99 5.10 -8.77 -8.33
CA TYR A 99 5.13 -10.10 -7.74
C TYR A 99 3.89 -10.87 -8.20
N LYS A 100 4.10 -11.96 -8.93
CA LYS A 100 2.99 -12.70 -9.54
C LYS A 100 2.17 -13.42 -8.49
N GLU A 101 0.87 -13.14 -8.43
CA GLU A 101 -0.05 -13.84 -7.53
C GLU A 101 -0.16 -15.33 -7.88
N HIS A 102 -0.12 -16.22 -6.88
CA HIS A 102 -0.20 -17.67 -7.11
C HIS A 102 -1.47 -18.10 -7.86
N ASN A 103 -2.60 -17.47 -7.58
CA ASN A 103 -3.86 -17.75 -8.28
C ASN A 103 -3.78 -17.47 -9.80
N PHE A 104 -2.81 -16.67 -10.27
CA PHE A 104 -2.61 -16.40 -11.69
C PHE A 104 -2.05 -17.61 -12.45
N TRP A 105 -1.45 -18.57 -11.76
CA TRP A 105 -0.97 -19.81 -12.38
C TRP A 105 -2.11 -20.70 -12.86
N ASP A 106 -3.28 -20.63 -12.21
CA ASP A 106 -4.46 -21.41 -12.58
C ASP A 106 -5.22 -20.84 -13.79
N ILE A 107 -4.95 -19.58 -14.14
CA ILE A 107 -5.64 -18.84 -15.20
C ILE A 107 -4.66 -18.11 -16.14
N PRO A 108 -3.60 -18.75 -16.65
CA PRO A 108 -2.54 -18.06 -17.39
C PRO A 108 -3.03 -17.31 -18.63
N GLN A 109 -4.11 -17.79 -19.28
CA GLN A 109 -4.71 -17.14 -20.46
C GLN A 109 -5.41 -15.79 -20.12
N LEU A 110 -5.70 -15.52 -18.87
CA LEU A 110 -6.32 -14.28 -18.38
C LEU A 110 -5.33 -13.31 -17.78
N VAL A 111 -4.06 -13.69 -17.66
CA VAL A 111 -3.00 -12.82 -17.11
C VAL A 111 -2.42 -11.96 -18.24
N LEU A 112 -2.32 -10.67 -18.01
CA LEU A 112 -1.58 -9.73 -18.83
C LEU A 112 -0.25 -9.42 -18.17
N GLU A 113 0.81 -9.50 -18.96
CA GLU A 113 2.16 -9.14 -18.59
C GLU A 113 2.50 -7.79 -19.23
N ASN A 114 2.51 -6.75 -18.42
CA ASN A 114 2.81 -5.40 -18.87
C ASN A 114 4.22 -5.01 -18.43
N LYS A 115 5.02 -4.43 -19.33
CA LYS A 115 6.30 -3.83 -18.94
C LYS A 115 6.05 -2.46 -18.31
N VAL A 116 6.54 -2.27 -17.09
CA VAL A 116 6.49 -0.97 -16.40
C VAL A 116 7.88 -0.65 -15.84
N THR A 117 8.20 0.63 -15.80
CA THR A 117 9.42 1.11 -15.14
C THR A 117 9.09 1.51 -13.71
N LEU A 118 9.72 0.85 -12.73
CA LEU A 118 9.61 1.22 -11.32
C LEU A 118 10.28 2.57 -11.08
N LYS A 119 9.70 3.35 -10.17
CA LYS A 119 10.29 4.57 -9.61
C LYS A 119 10.65 4.34 -8.15
N LYS A 120 11.60 5.09 -7.64
CA LYS A 120 11.86 5.19 -6.21
C LYS A 120 10.89 6.19 -5.59
N LEU A 121 10.38 5.87 -4.41
CA LEU A 121 9.50 6.78 -3.68
C LEU A 121 10.21 8.11 -3.33
N ASP A 122 11.48 8.05 -2.93
CA ASP A 122 12.29 9.24 -2.62
C ASP A 122 12.47 10.20 -3.82
N ASP A 123 12.41 9.69 -5.07
CA ASP A 123 12.57 10.51 -6.27
C ASP A 123 11.29 11.27 -6.68
N LEU A 124 10.15 11.01 -6.00
CA LEU A 124 8.85 11.60 -6.34
C LEU A 124 8.54 12.90 -5.59
N PHE A 125 9.25 13.17 -4.53
CA PHE A 125 9.01 14.31 -3.65
C PHE A 125 10.30 15.09 -3.42
N GLU A 126 10.17 16.37 -3.10
CA GLU A 126 11.31 17.22 -2.76
C GLU A 126 11.97 16.74 -1.46
N ASP A 127 13.27 17.05 -1.31
CA ASP A 127 14.02 16.76 -0.09
C ASP A 127 13.33 17.38 1.15
N GLY A 128 13.14 16.55 2.16
CA GLY A 128 12.45 16.98 3.40
C GLY A 128 10.93 16.90 3.35
N ALA A 129 10.33 16.42 2.26
CA ALA A 129 8.91 16.12 2.23
C ALA A 129 8.53 15.18 3.39
N LYS A 130 7.33 15.38 3.93
CA LYS A 130 6.84 14.63 5.07
C LYS A 130 5.37 14.26 4.88
N PHE A 131 5.04 13.03 5.23
CA PHE A 131 3.68 12.58 5.49
C PHE A 131 3.62 11.99 6.90
N ASP A 132 2.61 12.36 7.65
CA ASP A 132 2.46 11.87 9.03
C ASP A 132 2.07 10.39 9.07
N ILE A 133 1.20 9.98 8.14
CA ILE A 133 0.83 8.58 7.91
C ILE A 133 1.22 8.20 6.49
N ILE A 134 1.89 7.07 6.33
CA ILE A 134 2.11 6.43 5.03
C ILE A 134 1.48 5.03 5.09
N LYS A 135 0.48 4.79 4.24
CA LYS A 135 -0.10 3.45 4.03
C LYS A 135 0.54 2.83 2.81
N ILE A 136 0.94 1.56 2.90
CA ILE A 136 1.47 0.77 1.78
C ILE A 136 0.76 -0.58 1.73
N ASP A 137 0.11 -0.84 0.60
CA ASP A 137 -0.61 -2.07 0.31
C ASP A 137 -0.50 -2.29 -1.21
N THR A 138 0.51 -3.04 -1.59
CA THR A 138 0.95 -3.16 -2.98
C THR A 138 1.18 -4.62 -3.41
N GLN A 139 0.59 -5.52 -2.62
CA GLN A 139 0.54 -6.95 -2.92
C GLN A 139 1.94 -7.57 -3.11
N GLY A 140 2.78 -7.39 -2.06
CA GLY A 140 4.10 -8.02 -1.94
C GLY A 140 5.29 -7.10 -2.21
N SER A 141 5.08 -5.85 -2.65
CA SER A 141 6.20 -4.93 -2.94
C SER A 141 6.48 -3.91 -1.81
N GLU A 142 5.86 -4.06 -0.65
CA GLU A 142 5.94 -3.12 0.47
C GLU A 142 7.39 -2.87 0.91
N LYS A 143 8.17 -3.94 1.12
CA LYS A 143 9.58 -3.82 1.52
C LYS A 143 10.43 -3.11 0.47
N ASP A 144 10.24 -3.43 -0.81
CA ASP A 144 10.98 -2.79 -1.91
C ASP A 144 10.66 -1.29 -1.97
N ILE A 145 9.39 -0.91 -1.78
CA ILE A 145 8.95 0.49 -1.78
C ILE A 145 9.56 1.24 -0.59
N ILE A 146 9.59 0.63 0.60
CA ILE A 146 10.23 1.21 1.79
C ILE A 146 11.73 1.43 1.53
N GLN A 147 12.42 0.46 0.90
CA GLN A 147 13.83 0.59 0.54
C GLN A 147 14.08 1.73 -0.46
N GLY A 148 13.19 1.87 -1.46
CA GLY A 148 13.26 2.96 -2.45
C GLY A 148 12.83 4.33 -1.95
N GLY A 149 12.22 4.39 -0.75
CA GLY A 149 11.72 5.60 -0.11
C GLY A 149 12.22 5.83 1.30
N ILE A 150 13.40 5.32 1.63
CA ILE A 150 13.88 5.26 3.02
C ILE A 150 13.93 6.62 3.71
N ASN A 151 14.24 7.70 2.98
CA ASN A 151 14.29 9.06 3.53
C ASN A 151 12.89 9.58 3.84
N LEU A 152 11.92 9.38 2.92
CA LEU A 152 10.53 9.78 3.14
C LEU A 152 9.89 8.95 4.27
N ILE A 153 10.17 7.64 4.29
CA ILE A 153 9.68 6.71 5.32
C ILE A 153 10.18 7.12 6.71
N HIS A 154 11.47 7.46 6.87
CA HIS A 154 12.00 7.94 8.14
C HIS A 154 11.37 9.27 8.60
N ASN A 155 10.80 10.04 7.68
CA ASN A 155 10.08 11.27 8.02
C ASN A 155 8.62 11.02 8.46
N ALA A 156 8.08 9.83 8.29
CA ALA A 156 6.75 9.48 8.75
C ALA A 156 6.70 9.19 10.25
N THR A 157 5.57 9.47 10.87
CA THR A 157 5.29 9.10 12.28
C THR A 157 4.67 7.71 12.35
N VAL A 158 3.78 7.40 11.42
CA VAL A 158 3.03 6.14 11.36
C VAL A 158 3.16 5.52 9.98
N LEU A 159 3.44 4.20 9.96
CA LEU A 159 3.23 3.38 8.77
C LEU A 159 2.04 2.45 9.00
N ILE A 160 1.25 2.23 7.96
CA ILE A 160 0.19 1.22 7.90
C ILE A 160 0.55 0.29 6.74
N LEU A 161 0.83 -0.97 7.03
CA LEU A 161 1.20 -1.94 6.00
C LEU A 161 0.27 -3.14 6.01
N GLU A 162 -0.14 -3.56 4.81
CA GLU A 162 -0.66 -4.91 4.63
C GLU A 162 0.53 -5.89 4.57
N VAL A 163 0.53 -6.90 5.46
CA VAL A 163 1.57 -7.93 5.49
C VAL A 163 0.96 -9.32 5.34
N SER A 164 1.59 -10.17 4.53
CA SER A 164 1.11 -11.51 4.23
C SER A 164 1.82 -12.58 5.07
N TYR A 165 1.04 -13.43 5.75
CA TYR A 165 1.53 -14.57 6.53
C TYR A 165 1.67 -15.86 5.71
N ILE A 166 1.25 -15.81 4.46
CA ILE A 166 1.43 -16.87 3.47
C ILE A 166 2.10 -16.27 2.24
N GLU A 167 2.76 -17.08 1.45
CA GLU A 167 3.27 -16.65 0.15
C GLU A 167 2.10 -16.49 -0.82
N TYR A 168 1.48 -15.31 -0.82
CA TYR A 168 0.38 -14.98 -1.70
C TYR A 168 0.87 -14.65 -3.11
N ASN A 169 1.97 -13.92 -3.18
CA ASN A 169 2.66 -13.52 -4.40
C ASN A 169 4.04 -14.18 -4.44
N GLU A 170 4.40 -14.80 -5.55
CA GLU A 170 5.63 -15.57 -5.74
C GLU A 170 6.88 -14.72 -5.45
N GLY A 171 7.68 -15.15 -4.48
CA GLY A 171 8.93 -14.49 -4.08
C GLY A 171 8.75 -13.18 -3.32
N ALA A 172 7.52 -12.79 -2.98
CA ALA A 172 7.28 -11.60 -2.17
C ALA A 172 7.78 -11.81 -0.72
N PRO A 173 8.28 -10.74 -0.05
CA PRO A 173 8.69 -10.81 1.34
C PRO A 173 7.55 -11.27 2.26
N THR A 174 7.87 -12.13 3.22
CA THR A 174 6.95 -12.58 4.26
C THR A 174 6.68 -11.49 5.30
N ALA A 175 5.57 -11.59 6.05
CA ALA A 175 5.28 -10.71 7.17
C ALA A 175 6.48 -10.58 8.14
N THR A 176 7.15 -11.69 8.45
CA THR A 176 8.33 -11.70 9.34
C THR A 176 9.49 -10.90 8.75
N GLU A 177 9.78 -11.04 7.45
CA GLU A 177 10.85 -10.28 6.80
C GLU A 177 10.56 -8.79 6.75
N VAL A 178 9.31 -8.41 6.49
CA VAL A 178 8.87 -7.01 6.49
C VAL A 178 8.97 -6.42 7.91
N THR A 179 8.44 -7.11 8.94
CA THR A 179 8.45 -6.64 10.32
C THR A 179 9.87 -6.52 10.88
N ASN A 180 10.74 -7.50 10.61
CA ASN A 180 12.15 -7.43 11.02
C ASN A 180 12.86 -6.22 10.38
N PHE A 181 12.66 -6.03 9.07
CA PHE A 181 13.23 -4.89 8.36
C PHE A 181 12.75 -3.55 8.94
N LEU A 182 11.44 -3.42 9.23
CA LEU A 182 10.91 -2.21 9.87
C LEU A 182 11.50 -1.96 11.24
N THR A 183 11.69 -3.02 12.05
CA THR A 183 12.35 -2.92 13.35
C THR A 183 13.80 -2.43 13.22
N GLU A 184 14.56 -2.94 12.24
CA GLU A 184 15.94 -2.53 11.96
C GLU A 184 16.03 -1.04 11.60
N ILE A 185 15.02 -0.48 10.93
CA ILE A 185 14.97 0.94 10.55
C ILE A 185 14.23 1.82 11.57
N GLY A 186 13.92 1.29 12.77
CA GLY A 186 13.42 2.08 13.91
C GLY A 186 11.91 2.20 14.02
N PHE A 187 11.15 1.32 13.38
CA PHE A 187 9.70 1.24 13.54
C PHE A 187 9.30 0.08 14.46
N GLU A 188 8.30 0.30 15.30
CA GLU A 188 7.76 -0.67 16.23
C GLU A 188 6.31 -1.02 15.88
N GLU A 189 6.01 -2.31 15.77
CA GLU A 189 4.64 -2.79 15.61
C GLU A 189 3.79 -2.44 16.85
N LYS A 190 2.59 -1.89 16.64
CA LYS A 190 1.68 -1.48 17.72
C LYS A 190 0.37 -2.27 17.74
N ILE A 191 -0.38 -2.20 16.66
CA ILE A 191 -1.71 -2.84 16.58
C ILE A 191 -2.00 -3.34 15.17
N SER A 192 -2.82 -4.37 15.07
CA SER A 192 -3.52 -4.73 13.83
C SER A 192 -4.84 -3.98 13.75
N ILE A 193 -5.14 -3.39 12.60
CA ILE A 193 -6.38 -2.65 12.33
C ILE A 193 -7.26 -3.28 11.25
N GLY A 194 -6.77 -4.30 10.57
CA GLY A 194 -7.47 -5.12 9.60
C GLY A 194 -6.92 -6.55 9.60
N GLU A 195 -7.78 -7.53 9.33
CA GLU A 195 -7.37 -8.94 9.26
C GLU A 195 -8.13 -9.62 8.12
N HIS A 196 -7.41 -10.40 7.32
CA HIS A 196 -7.94 -11.17 6.21
C HIS A 196 -7.80 -12.65 6.50
N TYR A 197 -8.86 -13.41 6.24
CA TYR A 197 -8.95 -14.81 6.59
C TYR A 197 -9.19 -15.69 5.36
N ASP A 198 -8.57 -16.88 5.36
CA ASP A 198 -8.97 -18.02 4.55
C ASP A 198 -9.46 -19.13 5.50
N GLY A 199 -10.79 -19.33 5.55
CA GLY A 199 -11.43 -20.11 6.61
C GLY A 199 -11.17 -19.48 7.98
N ASP A 200 -10.55 -20.23 8.89
CA ASP A 200 -10.16 -19.76 10.23
C ASP A 200 -8.70 -19.28 10.31
N LYS A 201 -7.96 -19.34 9.21
CA LYS A 201 -6.55 -18.97 9.17
C LYS A 201 -6.39 -17.52 8.73
N ILE A 202 -5.67 -16.73 9.53
CA ILE A 202 -5.24 -15.38 9.11
C ILE A 202 -4.21 -15.52 7.99
N ILE A 203 -4.44 -14.84 6.88
CA ILE A 203 -3.55 -14.84 5.72
C ILE A 203 -2.86 -13.49 5.50
N GLN A 204 -3.52 -12.38 5.86
CA GLN A 204 -2.96 -11.01 5.78
C GLN A 204 -3.44 -10.19 6.97
N LYS A 205 -2.69 -9.15 7.33
CA LYS A 205 -3.07 -8.12 8.31
C LYS A 205 -2.65 -6.73 7.85
N ASP A 206 -3.49 -5.76 8.18
CA ASP A 206 -3.11 -4.35 8.20
C ASP A 206 -2.54 -4.00 9.57
N ILE A 207 -1.26 -3.68 9.62
CA ILE A 207 -0.53 -3.43 10.87
C ILE A 207 -0.06 -1.98 10.91
N VAL A 208 -0.24 -1.37 12.09
CA VAL A 208 0.25 -0.02 12.41
C VAL A 208 1.63 -0.13 13.05
N PHE A 209 2.60 0.57 12.48
CA PHE A 209 3.95 0.71 13.01
C PHE A 209 4.21 2.17 13.37
N LEU A 210 4.86 2.41 14.52
CA LEU A 210 5.27 3.74 14.95
C LEU A 210 6.77 3.94 14.82
N ASN A 211 7.16 5.10 14.31
CA ASN A 211 8.54 5.53 14.28
C ASN A 211 9.03 5.86 15.70
N GLN A 212 10.06 5.17 16.18
CA GLN A 212 10.60 5.35 17.54
C GLN A 212 11.54 6.56 17.66
N GLY A 213 11.90 7.19 16.55
CA GLY A 213 12.70 8.41 16.52
C GLY A 213 11.88 9.72 16.50
N LYS A 214 10.56 9.63 16.65
CA LYS A 214 9.61 10.77 16.58
C LYS A 214 8.88 10.98 17.90
#